data_899d84e3a729d1475a28cc50e1070133
#
_entry.id   899d84e3a729d1475a28cc50e1070133
#
_cell.length_a   1.000
_cell.length_b   1.000
_cell.length_c   1.000
_cell.angle_alpha   90.00
_cell.angle_beta   90.00
_cell.angle_gamma   90.00
#
_symmetry.space_group_name_H-M   'P 1'
#
loop_
_entity.id
_entity.type
_entity.pdbx_description
1 polymer ?
#
loop_
_entity_poly.entity_id
_entity_poly.type
_entity_poly.pdbx_seq_one_letter_code
_entity_poly.pdbx_strand_id
1 'polypeptide(L)'
;EKVEEKVQGLQASYWVWQAHQQGVPEAKELLGKILENVSNPQKNDWYELATFAEEALNHHAEHKLDHEWILLCHRLIIANQFNLSKAELLLCDVGQLQHEHCVAVDVRWELPKILPRLIQIDTIQQRRTLLAAGKAFAGAERPSRKRQHGHRYRTQPRCDQVR
;
A
#
# COMPACT_ATOMS: atom_id res chain seq x y z
N GLU A 1 21.83 9.95 -0.97
CA GLU A 1 21.22 11.24 -0.53
C GLU A 1 19.76 11.36 -1.02
N LYS A 2 19.51 11.35 -2.33
CA LYS A 2 18.18 11.51 -2.91
C LYS A 2 17.20 10.36 -2.61
N VAL A 3 17.70 9.12 -2.50
CA VAL A 3 16.90 7.95 -2.14
C VAL A 3 16.56 7.97 -0.66
N GLU A 4 17.50 8.33 0.20
CA GLU A 4 17.28 8.46 1.65
C GLU A 4 16.24 9.53 1.97
N GLU A 5 16.26 10.65 1.29
CA GLU A 5 15.29 11.73 1.45
C GLU A 5 13.88 11.29 1.05
N LYS A 6 13.75 10.55 -0.05
CA LYS A 6 12.48 9.92 -0.47
C LYS A 6 11.98 8.86 0.54
N VAL A 7 12.89 8.02 1.04
CA VAL A 7 12.57 7.01 2.07
C VAL A 7 12.06 7.69 3.33
N GLN A 8 12.75 8.73 3.81
CA GLN A 8 12.31 9.47 5.01
C GLN A 8 10.93 10.11 4.81
N GLY A 9 10.67 10.70 3.65
CA GLY A 9 9.37 11.28 3.32
C GLY A 9 8.25 10.26 3.30
N LEU A 10 8.49 9.08 2.72
CA LEU A 10 7.51 7.98 2.70
C LEU A 10 7.31 7.37 4.09
N GLN A 11 8.37 7.22 4.86
CA GLN A 11 8.30 6.71 6.23
C GLN A 11 7.49 7.66 7.11
N ALA A 12 7.72 8.96 7.02
CA ALA A 12 6.93 9.96 7.75
C ALA A 12 5.44 9.87 7.36
N SER A 13 5.13 9.78 6.07
CA SER A 13 3.76 9.62 5.57
C SER A 13 3.10 8.32 6.08
N TYR A 14 3.87 7.25 6.15
CA TYR A 14 3.41 5.96 6.65
C TYR A 14 3.08 6.02 8.16
N TRP A 15 3.92 6.68 8.96
CA TRP A 15 3.64 6.88 10.38
C TRP A 15 2.42 7.75 10.64
N VAL A 16 2.22 8.80 9.84
CA VAL A 16 1.01 9.62 9.89
C VAL A 16 -0.23 8.79 9.57
N TRP A 17 -0.15 7.92 8.55
CA TRP A 17 -1.24 7.01 8.21
C TRP A 17 -1.52 6.01 9.35
N GLN A 18 -0.49 5.43 9.97
CA GLN A 18 -0.65 4.54 11.13
C GLN A 18 -1.32 5.26 12.30
N ALA A 19 -0.89 6.48 12.62
CA ALA A 19 -1.51 7.30 13.66
C ALA A 19 -2.99 7.58 13.36
N HIS A 20 -3.33 7.87 12.10
CA HIS A 20 -4.70 8.02 11.66
C HIS A 20 -5.53 6.73 11.87
N GLN A 21 -4.96 5.56 11.55
CA GLN A 21 -5.63 4.27 11.80
C GLN A 21 -5.89 4.00 13.28
N GLN A 22 -5.06 4.55 14.15
CA GLN A 22 -5.22 4.47 15.61
C GLN A 22 -6.18 5.52 16.18
N GLY A 23 -6.73 6.39 15.33
CA GLY A 23 -7.74 7.37 15.71
C GLY A 23 -7.19 8.69 16.25
N VAL A 24 -5.92 9.03 15.98
CA VAL A 24 -5.33 10.33 16.34
C VAL A 24 -5.92 11.43 15.45
N PRO A 25 -6.67 12.41 15.98
CA PRO A 25 -7.40 13.40 15.19
C PRO A 25 -6.51 14.26 14.29
N GLU A 26 -5.36 14.69 14.82
CA GLU A 26 -4.40 15.54 14.13
C GLU A 26 -3.77 14.84 12.92
N ALA A 27 -3.64 13.52 12.99
CA ALA A 27 -3.10 12.71 11.90
C ALA A 27 -4.00 12.76 10.66
N LYS A 28 -5.31 12.90 10.82
CA LYS A 28 -6.26 13.02 9.70
C LYS A 28 -6.01 14.26 8.86
N GLU A 29 -5.84 15.41 9.51
CA GLU A 29 -5.58 16.68 8.83
C GLU A 29 -4.21 16.65 8.12
N LEU A 30 -3.20 16.11 8.79
CA LEU A 30 -1.85 16.01 8.24
C LEU A 30 -1.82 15.03 7.05
N LEU A 31 -2.51 13.90 7.16
CA LEU A 31 -2.65 12.94 6.05
C LEU A 31 -3.33 13.58 4.84
N GLY A 32 -4.39 14.38 5.06
CA GLY A 32 -5.04 15.16 4.00
C GLY A 32 -4.05 16.06 3.26
N LYS A 33 -3.27 16.84 3.97
CA LYS A 33 -2.23 17.71 3.37
C LYS A 33 -1.16 16.94 2.60
N ILE A 34 -0.76 15.76 3.08
CA ILE A 34 0.20 14.89 2.40
C ILE A 34 -0.40 14.37 1.10
N LEU A 35 -1.69 14.01 1.10
CA LEU A 35 -2.37 13.40 -0.04
C LEU A 35 -2.89 14.42 -1.06
N GLU A 36 -3.08 15.68 -0.70
CA GLU A 36 -3.43 16.78 -1.64
C GLU A 36 -2.42 16.95 -2.76
N ASN A 37 -1.16 16.60 -2.50
CA ASN A 37 -0.08 16.63 -3.50
C ASN A 37 0.04 15.34 -4.32
N VAL A 38 -0.94 14.44 -4.24
CA VAL A 38 -0.98 13.22 -5.03
C VAL A 38 -1.41 13.58 -6.44
N SER A 39 -0.44 13.69 -7.32
CA SER A 39 -0.68 13.89 -8.74
C SER A 39 -1.35 12.66 -9.37
N ASN A 40 -2.15 12.93 -10.39
CA ASN A 40 -2.79 12.01 -11.34
C ASN A 40 -1.97 10.74 -11.64
N PRO A 41 -2.61 9.65 -12.14
CA PRO A 41 -1.97 8.37 -12.44
C PRO A 41 -0.96 8.47 -13.59
N GLN A 42 0.06 9.27 -13.39
CA GLN A 42 1.27 9.26 -14.22
C GLN A 42 2.10 8.04 -13.81
N LYS A 43 2.94 7.56 -14.73
CA LYS A 43 3.90 6.51 -14.43
C LYS A 43 4.76 6.94 -13.25
N ASN A 44 4.55 6.30 -12.10
CA ASN A 44 5.33 6.56 -10.91
C ASN A 44 6.67 5.84 -11.01
N ASP A 45 7.72 6.50 -10.59
CA ASP A 45 9.05 5.89 -10.52
C ASP A 45 9.33 5.41 -9.10
N TRP A 46 8.99 4.16 -8.85
CA TRP A 46 9.25 3.47 -7.58
C TRP A 46 10.52 2.63 -7.60
N TYR A 47 11.22 2.55 -8.74
CA TYR A 47 12.30 1.60 -8.95
C TYR A 47 13.41 1.69 -7.90
N GLU A 48 13.93 2.89 -7.64
CA GLU A 48 15.00 3.09 -6.65
C GLU A 48 14.57 2.69 -5.23
N LEU A 49 13.34 3.06 -4.85
CA LEU A 49 12.79 2.74 -3.54
C LEU A 49 12.46 1.25 -3.39
N ALA A 50 11.99 0.61 -4.44
CA ALA A 50 11.73 -0.82 -4.44
C ALA A 50 13.03 -1.62 -4.36
N THR A 51 14.05 -1.22 -5.08
CA THR A 51 15.39 -1.84 -5.01
C THR A 51 15.96 -1.72 -3.60
N PHE A 52 15.89 -0.54 -3.00
CA PHE A 52 16.29 -0.34 -1.61
C PHE A 52 15.49 -1.23 -0.64
N ALA A 53 14.17 -1.33 -0.84
CA ALA A 53 13.30 -2.17 -0.02
C ALA A 53 13.63 -3.66 -0.15
N GLU A 54 13.92 -4.14 -1.35
CA GLU A 54 14.35 -5.53 -1.59
C GLU A 54 15.67 -5.84 -0.89
N GLU A 55 16.66 -4.96 -0.99
CA GLU A 55 17.94 -5.09 -0.29
C GLU A 55 17.74 -5.11 1.22
N ALA A 56 16.93 -4.19 1.76
CA ALA A 56 16.62 -4.14 3.19
C ALA A 56 15.95 -5.43 3.69
N LEU A 57 14.99 -5.99 2.94
CA LEU A 57 14.35 -7.26 3.29
C LEU A 57 15.30 -8.45 3.21
N ASN A 58 16.19 -8.49 2.22
CA ASN A 58 17.18 -9.56 2.09
C ASN A 58 18.17 -9.58 3.26
N HIS A 59 18.48 -8.43 3.83
CA HIS A 59 19.42 -8.28 4.95
C HIS A 59 18.71 -8.03 6.29
N HIS A 60 17.41 -8.20 6.37
CA HIS A 60 16.64 -7.86 7.57
C HIS A 60 17.06 -8.67 8.80
N ALA A 61 17.51 -9.91 8.63
CA ALA A 61 18.02 -10.75 9.71
C ALA A 61 19.28 -10.16 10.35
N GLU A 62 20.11 -9.46 9.57
CA GLU A 62 21.31 -8.78 10.01
C GLU A 62 21.02 -7.43 10.65
N HIS A 63 20.09 -6.68 10.07
CA HIS A 63 19.76 -5.30 10.46
C HIS A 63 18.61 -5.21 11.48
N LYS A 64 17.95 -6.32 11.82
CA LYS A 64 16.83 -6.39 12.78
C LYS A 64 15.78 -5.31 12.52
N LEU A 65 15.32 -5.24 11.28
CA LEU A 65 14.26 -4.30 10.90
C LEU A 65 13.04 -4.51 11.79
N ASP A 66 12.44 -3.43 12.25
CA ASP A 66 11.16 -3.51 12.94
C ASP A 66 10.03 -3.91 11.98
N HIS A 67 8.92 -4.36 12.54
CA HIS A 67 7.81 -4.89 11.77
C HIS A 67 7.20 -3.84 10.82
N GLU A 68 7.07 -2.61 11.27
CA GLU A 68 6.50 -1.52 10.47
C GLU A 68 7.38 -1.19 9.25
N TRP A 69 8.67 -1.26 9.43
CA TRP A 69 9.62 -1.08 8.34
C TRP A 69 9.51 -2.20 7.30
N ILE A 70 9.38 -3.45 7.75
CA ILE A 70 9.15 -4.60 6.88
C ILE A 70 7.87 -4.42 6.06
N LEU A 71 6.78 -3.98 6.69
CA LEU A 71 5.50 -3.72 5.99
C LEU A 71 5.64 -2.61 4.94
N LEU A 72 6.35 -1.54 5.26
CA LEU A 72 6.61 -0.46 4.31
C LEU A 72 7.44 -0.95 3.10
N CYS A 73 8.47 -1.76 3.34
CA CYS A 73 9.25 -2.35 2.25
C CYS A 73 8.38 -3.18 1.30
N HIS A 74 7.48 -4.03 1.82
CA HIS A 74 6.55 -4.77 0.97
C HIS A 74 5.62 -3.86 0.18
N ARG A 75 5.12 -2.77 0.76
CA ARG A 75 4.30 -1.78 0.05
C ARG A 75 5.05 -1.11 -1.10
N LEU A 76 6.32 -0.76 -0.90
CA LEU A 76 7.16 -0.15 -1.94
C LEU A 76 7.40 -1.11 -3.12
N ILE A 77 7.67 -2.38 -2.84
CA ILE A 77 7.85 -3.40 -3.87
C ILE A 77 6.56 -3.61 -4.67
N ILE A 78 5.42 -3.71 -4.00
CA ILE A 78 4.10 -3.79 -4.65
C ILE A 78 3.84 -2.55 -5.52
N ALA A 79 4.13 -1.35 -4.99
CA ALA A 79 3.93 -0.11 -5.74
C ALA A 79 4.73 -0.08 -7.03
N ASN A 80 5.95 -0.59 -7.03
CA ASN A 80 6.77 -0.70 -8.23
C ASN A 80 6.21 -1.72 -9.23
N GLN A 81 5.81 -2.90 -8.74
CA GLN A 81 5.29 -3.98 -9.58
C GLN A 81 3.96 -3.63 -10.27
N PHE A 82 3.13 -2.84 -9.62
CA PHE A 82 1.77 -2.49 -10.08
C PHE A 82 1.58 -1.00 -10.37
N ASN A 83 2.65 -0.23 -10.38
CA ASN A 83 2.62 1.20 -10.64
C ASN A 83 1.59 1.95 -9.79
N LEU A 84 1.60 1.73 -8.49
CA LEU A 84 0.66 2.39 -7.58
C LEU A 84 0.97 3.88 -7.43
N SER A 85 -0.07 4.68 -7.24
CA SER A 85 0.09 6.06 -6.79
C SER A 85 0.53 6.12 -5.33
N LYS A 86 0.99 7.28 -4.88
CA LYS A 86 1.36 7.49 -3.47
C LYS A 86 0.18 7.21 -2.52
N ALA A 87 -1.02 7.65 -2.88
CA ALA A 87 -2.23 7.40 -2.10
C ALA A 87 -2.55 5.91 -2.03
N GLU A 88 -2.48 5.20 -3.16
CA GLU A 88 -2.71 3.77 -3.22
C GLU A 88 -1.68 3.00 -2.39
N LEU A 89 -0.40 3.37 -2.47
CA LEU A 89 0.65 2.77 -1.65
C LEU A 89 0.37 2.90 -0.16
N LEU A 90 -0.07 4.07 0.28
CA LEU A 90 -0.28 4.35 1.71
C LEU A 90 -1.59 3.76 2.24
N LEU A 91 -2.65 3.78 1.43
CA LEU A 91 -4.02 3.51 1.90
C LEU A 91 -4.56 2.14 1.50
N CYS A 92 -4.00 1.47 0.49
CA CYS A 92 -4.52 0.16 0.08
C CYS A 92 -4.39 -0.89 1.20
N ASP A 93 -5.39 -1.75 1.32
CA ASP A 93 -5.31 -2.91 2.20
C ASP A 93 -4.60 -4.06 1.47
N VAL A 94 -3.32 -4.26 1.81
CA VAL A 94 -2.48 -5.28 1.16
C VAL A 94 -3.06 -6.69 1.31
N GLY A 95 -3.72 -6.96 2.43
CA GLY A 95 -4.37 -8.26 2.66
C GLY A 95 -5.59 -8.53 1.78
N GLN A 96 -6.12 -7.50 1.13
CA GLN A 96 -7.30 -7.56 0.26
C GLN A 96 -6.99 -7.24 -1.21
N LEU A 97 -5.73 -7.02 -1.56
CA LEU A 97 -5.36 -6.61 -2.91
C LEU A 97 -5.58 -7.71 -3.94
N GLN A 98 -5.20 -8.95 -3.63
CA GLN A 98 -5.20 -10.03 -4.61
C GLN A 98 -6.57 -10.68 -4.75
N HIS A 99 -7.05 -10.77 -6.00
CA HIS A 99 -8.25 -11.49 -6.42
C HIS A 99 -7.89 -12.37 -7.62
N GLU A 100 -7.64 -13.67 -7.41
CA GLU A 100 -7.30 -14.65 -8.45
C GLU A 100 -6.21 -14.17 -9.43
N HIS A 101 -6.60 -13.51 -10.51
CA HIS A 101 -5.72 -13.09 -11.61
C HIS A 101 -5.47 -11.59 -11.64
N CYS A 102 -6.03 -10.82 -10.72
CA CYS A 102 -5.89 -9.37 -10.68
C CYS A 102 -5.65 -8.83 -9.27
N VAL A 103 -5.19 -7.60 -9.24
CA VAL A 103 -5.09 -6.78 -8.04
C VAL A 103 -6.20 -5.74 -8.08
N ALA A 104 -7.04 -5.68 -7.04
CA ALA A 104 -8.07 -4.67 -6.89
C ALA A 104 -7.58 -3.57 -5.94
N VAL A 105 -7.31 -2.39 -6.48
CA VAL A 105 -6.87 -1.23 -5.71
C VAL A 105 -8.06 -0.33 -5.45
N ASP A 106 -8.49 -0.25 -4.19
CA ASP A 106 -9.63 0.57 -3.77
C ASP A 106 -9.28 1.36 -2.50
N VAL A 107 -9.24 2.66 -2.62
CA VAL A 107 -8.95 3.61 -1.54
C VAL A 107 -10.13 4.54 -1.25
N ARG A 108 -11.34 4.23 -1.76
CA ARG A 108 -12.52 5.10 -1.63
C ARG A 108 -12.97 5.32 -0.19
N TRP A 109 -12.64 4.42 0.70
CA TRP A 109 -12.97 4.54 2.12
C TRP A 109 -12.28 5.74 2.80
N GLU A 110 -11.12 6.18 2.29
CA GLU A 110 -10.42 7.40 2.70
C GLU A 110 -10.54 8.52 1.65
N LEU A 111 -10.49 8.16 0.38
CA LEU A 111 -10.54 9.08 -0.75
C LEU A 111 -11.70 8.73 -1.70
N PRO A 112 -12.95 9.12 -1.34
CA PRO A 112 -14.16 8.68 -2.06
C PRO A 112 -14.21 9.05 -3.54
N LYS A 113 -13.47 10.08 -3.94
CA LYS A 113 -13.42 10.56 -5.34
C LYS A 113 -12.45 9.78 -6.22
N ILE A 114 -11.56 8.98 -5.63
CA ILE A 114 -10.62 8.15 -6.39
C ILE A 114 -11.33 6.85 -6.78
N LEU A 115 -11.47 6.62 -8.09
CA LEU A 115 -12.08 5.40 -8.60
C LEU A 115 -11.17 4.19 -8.33
N PRO A 116 -11.77 3.05 -7.95
CA PRO A 116 -11.03 1.80 -7.85
C PRO A 116 -10.58 1.34 -9.24
N ARG A 117 -9.47 0.63 -9.29
CA ARG A 117 -8.96 0.06 -10.53
C ARG A 117 -8.50 -1.38 -10.35
N LEU A 118 -8.60 -2.14 -11.42
CA LEU A 118 -8.12 -3.50 -11.51
C LEU A 118 -6.82 -3.53 -12.31
N ILE A 119 -5.82 -4.25 -11.81
CA ILE A 119 -4.55 -4.44 -12.48
C ILE A 119 -4.32 -5.93 -12.66
N GLN A 120 -4.10 -6.38 -13.88
CA GLN A 120 -3.85 -7.78 -14.18
C GLN A 120 -2.51 -8.23 -13.59
N ILE A 121 -2.46 -9.47 -13.11
CA ILE A 121 -1.24 -10.11 -12.63
C ILE A 121 -0.66 -10.91 -13.80
N ASP A 122 0.38 -10.36 -14.44
CA ASP A 122 0.94 -10.91 -15.67
C ASP A 122 2.16 -11.81 -15.44
N THR A 123 2.88 -11.60 -14.33
CA THR A 123 4.16 -12.25 -14.10
C THR A 123 4.20 -13.10 -12.83
N ILE A 124 5.08 -14.10 -12.84
CA ILE A 124 5.37 -14.92 -11.65
C ILE A 124 5.97 -14.05 -10.53
N GLN A 125 6.75 -13.05 -10.89
CA GLN A 125 7.36 -12.14 -9.92
C GLN A 125 6.29 -11.33 -9.18
N GLN A 126 5.29 -10.80 -9.88
CA GLN A 126 4.15 -10.13 -9.27
C GLN A 126 3.40 -11.04 -8.28
N ARG A 127 3.17 -12.30 -8.64
CA ARG A 127 2.54 -13.29 -7.74
C ARG A 127 3.37 -13.54 -6.48
N ARG A 128 4.68 -13.70 -6.64
CA ARG A 128 5.61 -13.90 -5.51
C ARG A 128 5.62 -12.71 -4.57
N THR A 129 5.66 -11.50 -5.13
CA THR A 129 5.61 -10.24 -4.36
C THR A 129 4.33 -10.15 -3.54
N LEU A 130 3.18 -10.42 -4.13
CA LEU A 130 1.89 -10.40 -3.43
C LEU A 130 1.81 -11.46 -2.33
N LEU A 131 2.31 -12.67 -2.61
CA LEU A 131 2.33 -13.75 -1.62
C LEU A 131 3.22 -13.42 -0.43
N ALA A 132 4.42 -12.87 -0.67
CA ALA A 132 5.34 -12.47 0.38
C ALA A 132 4.75 -11.34 1.25
N ALA A 133 4.16 -10.33 0.60
CA ALA A 133 3.47 -9.25 1.29
C ALA A 133 2.26 -9.76 2.09
N GLY A 134 1.43 -10.62 1.52
CA GLY A 134 0.28 -11.21 2.21
C GLY A 134 0.68 -11.95 3.48
N LYS A 135 1.79 -12.69 3.47
CA LYS A 135 2.33 -13.35 4.66
C LYS A 135 2.80 -12.34 5.72
N ALA A 136 3.51 -11.29 5.32
CA ALA A 136 3.98 -10.26 6.23
C ALA A 136 2.80 -9.51 6.90
N PHE A 137 1.78 -9.17 6.13
CA PHE A 137 0.60 -8.46 6.65
C PHE A 137 -0.35 -9.35 7.44
N ALA A 138 -0.39 -10.66 7.21
CA ALA A 138 -1.19 -11.60 8.00
C ALA A 138 -0.70 -11.72 9.45
N GLY A 139 0.61 -11.53 9.70
CA GLY A 139 1.21 -11.51 11.02
C GLY A 139 1.02 -10.17 11.77
N ALA A 140 0.59 -9.13 11.09
CA ALA A 140 0.29 -7.85 11.71
C ALA A 140 -1.09 -7.91 12.38
N GLU A 141 -1.14 -7.78 13.71
CA GLU A 141 -2.42 -7.60 14.41
C GLU A 141 -3.11 -6.36 13.85
N ARG A 142 -4.25 -6.55 13.20
CA ARG A 142 -5.10 -5.43 12.80
C ARG A 142 -5.54 -4.73 14.07
N PRO A 143 -5.25 -3.43 14.27
CA PRO A 143 -5.93 -2.68 15.30
C PRO A 143 -7.43 -2.90 15.07
N SER A 144 -8.12 -3.36 16.11
CA SER A 144 -9.53 -3.73 16.02
C SER A 144 -10.33 -2.56 15.46
N ARG A 145 -10.62 -2.59 14.16
CA ARG A 145 -11.57 -1.67 13.56
C ARG A 145 -12.90 -1.88 14.27
N LYS A 146 -13.27 -0.94 15.13
CA LYS A 146 -14.67 -0.82 15.52
C LYS A 146 -15.44 -0.74 14.20
N ARG A 147 -16.15 -1.82 13.87
CA ARG A 147 -17.04 -1.89 12.71
C ARG A 147 -18.06 -0.75 12.87
N GLN A 148 -17.82 0.37 12.21
CA GLN A 148 -18.91 1.29 11.93
C GLN A 148 -19.79 0.55 10.92
N HIS A 149 -20.93 0.07 11.42
CA HIS A 149 -22.02 -0.45 10.61
C HIS A 149 -22.46 0.68 9.66
N GLY A 150 -22.34 0.48 8.40
CA GLY A 150 -22.92 1.39 7.43
C GLY A 150 -22.30 1.27 6.02
N HIS A 151 -22.99 0.53 5.20
CA HIS A 151 -22.92 0.40 3.75
C HIS A 151 -22.02 -0.70 3.19
N ARG A 152 -22.66 -1.85 3.03
CA ARG A 152 -22.24 -2.89 2.11
C ARG A 152 -22.31 -2.33 0.68
N TYR A 153 -21.18 -1.84 0.16
CA TYR A 153 -21.04 -1.74 -1.28
C TYR A 153 -20.75 -3.15 -1.81
N ARG A 154 -21.83 -3.83 -2.15
CA ARG A 154 -21.83 -5.17 -2.74
C ARG A 154 -21.76 -5.04 -4.26
N THR A 155 -20.61 -4.69 -4.79
CA THR A 155 -20.26 -4.96 -6.18
C THR A 155 -18.74 -4.99 -6.29
N GLN A 156 -18.16 -6.14 -5.97
CA GLN A 156 -16.81 -6.42 -6.41
C GLN A 156 -16.87 -6.62 -7.93
N PRO A 157 -16.13 -5.85 -8.72
CA PRO A 157 -16.01 -6.12 -10.14
C PRO A 157 -15.33 -7.48 -10.30
N ARG A 158 -15.93 -8.37 -11.07
CA ARG A 158 -15.31 -9.66 -11.44
C ARG A 158 -14.22 -9.39 -12.45
N CYS A 159 -13.02 -9.92 -12.22
CA CYS A 159 -11.91 -9.87 -13.17
C CYS A 159 -12.23 -10.56 -14.51
N ASP A 160 -13.27 -11.37 -14.55
CA ASP A 160 -13.65 -12.17 -15.74
C ASP A 160 -14.27 -11.36 -16.89
N GLN A 161 -14.50 -10.05 -16.70
CA GLN A 161 -15.14 -9.20 -17.74
C GLN A 161 -14.16 -8.37 -18.56
N VAL A 162 -12.85 -8.54 -18.37
CA VAL A 162 -11.85 -7.87 -19.19
C VAL A 162 -11.34 -8.85 -20.24
N ARG A 163 -12.10 -8.97 -21.33
CA ARG A 163 -11.64 -9.49 -22.62
C ARG A 163 -11.68 -8.39 -23.66
#